data_b0065fec452726a49e9905d7b7a03310
#
_entry.id   b0065fec452726a49e9905d7b7a03310
#
_cell.length_a   1.000
_cell.length_b   1.000
_cell.length_c   1.000
_cell.angle_alpha   90.00
_cell.angle_beta   90.00
_cell.angle_gamma   90.00
#
_symmetry.space_group_name_H-M   'P 1'
#
loop_
_entity.id
_entity.type
_entity.pdbx_description
1 polymer ?
#
loop_
_entity_poly.entity_id
_entity_poly.type
_entity_poly.pdbx_seq_one_letter_code
_entity_poly.pdbx_strand_id
1 'polypeptide(L)'
;LGYVGSTILKIDSGVDTGDIICHVRPNIEIGDNVHTIGCKVIQESISVIHEILERIKNHEKITSTKQWAIKNEKYYKNKDFTKEILLQYKKNLEDGIVENYIKNPFTPERLISLN
;
A
#
# COMPACT_ATOMS: atom_id res chain seq x y z
N LEU A 1 -7.55 5.61 5.50
CA LEU A 1 -6.28 4.86 5.72
C LEU A 1 -6.37 3.40 5.28
N GLY A 2 -7.56 2.85 5.07
CA GLY A 2 -7.74 1.47 4.62
C GLY A 2 -7.07 1.12 3.30
N TYR A 3 -6.85 2.11 2.44
CA TYR A 3 -6.18 1.94 1.14
C TYR A 3 -4.69 2.25 1.16
N VAL A 4 -4.11 2.60 2.30
CA VAL A 4 -2.69 2.89 2.40
C VAL A 4 -1.89 1.60 2.34
N GLY A 5 -0.91 1.56 1.45
CA GLY A 5 -0.07 0.38 1.28
C GLY A 5 0.72 0.42 -0.01
N SER A 6 1.25 -0.71 -0.39
CA SER A 6 1.94 -0.92 -1.66
C SER A 6 1.40 -2.16 -2.37
N THR A 7 1.67 -2.24 -3.65
CA THR A 7 1.32 -3.40 -4.48
C THR A 7 2.61 -3.98 -5.06
N ILE A 8 2.81 -5.27 -4.89
CA ILE A 8 3.93 -5.98 -5.49
C ILE A 8 3.44 -6.66 -6.76
N LEU A 9 4.06 -6.31 -7.89
CA LEU A 9 3.68 -6.73 -9.22
C LEU A 9 4.78 -7.55 -9.87
N LYS A 10 4.38 -8.38 -10.86
CA LYS A 10 5.31 -8.87 -11.87
C LYS A 10 5.59 -7.75 -12.88
N ILE A 11 6.82 -7.70 -13.38
CA ILE A 11 7.18 -6.75 -14.43
C ILE A 11 6.76 -7.34 -15.79
N ASP A 12 6.09 -6.53 -16.59
CA ASP A 12 5.80 -6.83 -18.00
C ASP A 12 6.29 -5.68 -18.91
N SER A 13 5.83 -5.62 -20.15
CA SER A 13 6.27 -4.59 -21.10
C SER A 13 5.72 -3.18 -20.83
N GLY A 14 4.70 -3.05 -19.98
CA GLY A 14 4.11 -1.77 -19.60
C GLY A 14 4.72 -1.20 -18.34
N VAL A 15 4.23 -0.03 -17.93
CA VAL A 15 4.60 0.61 -16.67
C VAL A 15 3.50 0.28 -15.64
N ASP A 16 3.88 -0.42 -14.58
CA ASP A 16 2.99 -0.82 -13.49
C ASP A 16 1.75 -1.60 -13.96
N THR A 17 1.87 -2.36 -15.05
CA THR A 17 0.77 -3.10 -15.67
C THR A 17 0.82 -4.60 -15.44
N GLY A 18 1.85 -5.12 -14.78
CA GLY A 18 2.01 -6.54 -14.52
C GLY A 18 0.99 -7.11 -13.55
N ASP A 19 0.90 -8.44 -13.52
CA ASP A 19 0.00 -9.13 -12.61
C ASP A 19 0.38 -8.88 -11.15
N ILE A 20 -0.61 -8.75 -10.30
CA ILE A 20 -0.43 -8.49 -8.87
C ILE A 20 -0.05 -9.77 -8.15
N ILE A 21 1.08 -9.74 -7.42
CA ILE A 21 1.49 -10.82 -6.53
C ILE A 21 0.77 -10.66 -5.20
N CYS A 22 0.87 -9.49 -4.58
CA CYS A 22 0.15 -9.22 -3.34
C CYS A 22 0.08 -7.72 -3.04
N HIS A 23 -0.81 -7.38 -2.13
CA HIS A 23 -0.88 -6.07 -1.50
C HIS A 23 -0.18 -6.12 -0.15
N VAL A 24 0.48 -5.03 0.22
CA VAL A 24 1.17 -4.89 1.51
C VAL A 24 0.58 -3.69 2.23
N ARG A 25 0.14 -3.87 3.45
CA ARG A 25 -0.47 -2.82 4.26
C ARG A 25 0.32 -2.61 5.55
N PRO A 26 0.47 -1.35 6.02
CA PRO A 26 1.12 -1.07 7.29
C PRO A 26 0.20 -1.40 8.46
N ASN A 27 0.78 -1.70 9.62
CA ASN A 27 0.06 -1.74 10.87
C ASN A 27 0.01 -0.32 11.45
N ILE A 28 -1.16 0.31 11.41
CA ILE A 28 -1.36 1.69 11.85
C ILE A 28 -1.67 1.71 13.35
N GLU A 29 -0.91 2.51 14.09
CA GLU A 29 -0.97 2.62 15.54
C GLU A 29 -1.24 4.05 15.98
N ILE A 30 -1.70 4.21 17.22
CA ILE A 30 -1.83 5.53 17.84
C ILE A 30 -0.47 6.24 17.84
N GLY A 31 -0.46 7.50 17.44
CA GLY A 31 0.77 8.30 17.34
C GLY A 31 1.42 8.28 15.96
N ASP A 32 0.95 7.43 15.04
CA ASP A 32 1.45 7.44 13.67
C ASP A 32 1.12 8.75 12.93
N ASN A 33 2.02 9.13 12.05
CA ASN A 33 1.85 10.27 11.15
C ASN A 33 2.16 9.82 9.70
N VAL A 34 2.10 10.75 8.76
CA VAL A 34 2.35 10.46 7.34
C VAL A 34 3.72 9.81 7.13
N HIS A 35 4.75 10.32 7.81
CA HIS A 35 6.11 9.80 7.69
C HIS A 35 6.23 8.39 8.27
N THR A 36 5.74 8.15 9.48
CA THR A 36 5.84 6.84 10.13
C THR A 36 5.03 5.78 9.39
N ILE A 37 3.85 6.12 8.89
CA ILE A 37 3.03 5.22 8.07
C ILE A 37 3.77 4.87 6.78
N GLY A 38 4.35 5.85 6.10
CA GLY A 38 5.15 5.63 4.89
C GLY A 38 6.35 4.72 5.14
N CYS A 39 7.08 4.92 6.24
CA CYS A 39 8.18 4.06 6.62
C CYS A 39 7.74 2.62 6.89
N LYS A 40 6.60 2.44 7.55
CA LYS A 40 6.02 1.11 7.79
C LYS A 40 5.67 0.39 6.50
N VAL A 41 5.09 1.09 5.51
CA VAL A 41 4.80 0.52 4.19
C VAL A 41 6.08 0.00 3.54
N ILE A 42 7.15 0.78 3.57
CA ILE A 42 8.45 0.40 3.00
C ILE A 42 9.02 -0.82 3.72
N GLN A 43 9.05 -0.81 5.04
CA GLN A 43 9.58 -1.92 5.83
C GLN A 43 8.82 -3.23 5.60
N GLU A 44 7.50 -3.18 5.61
CA GLU A 44 6.66 -4.36 5.33
C GLU A 44 6.85 -4.85 3.89
N SER A 45 6.97 -3.94 2.93
CA SER A 45 7.22 -4.29 1.53
C SER A 45 8.56 -5.02 1.37
N ILE A 46 9.62 -4.56 2.04
CA ILE A 46 10.94 -5.21 2.02
C ILE A 46 10.84 -6.63 2.58
N SER A 47 10.16 -6.82 3.70
CA SER A 47 9.96 -8.14 4.32
C SER A 47 9.23 -9.10 3.38
N VAL A 48 8.18 -8.62 2.72
CA VAL A 48 7.40 -9.44 1.77
C VAL A 48 8.23 -9.78 0.52
N ILE A 49 8.99 -8.82 -0.01
CA ILE A 49 9.89 -9.07 -1.15
C ILE A 49 10.93 -10.11 -0.78
N HIS A 50 11.51 -10.03 0.40
CA HIS A 50 12.46 -11.03 0.89
C HIS A 50 11.83 -12.43 0.91
N GLU A 51 10.63 -12.57 1.43
CA GLU A 51 9.91 -13.85 1.45
C GLU A 51 9.63 -14.36 0.03
N ILE A 52 9.22 -13.50 -0.89
CA ILE A 52 9.00 -13.87 -2.30
C ILE A 52 10.30 -14.42 -2.91
N LEU A 53 11.42 -13.73 -2.70
CA LEU A 53 12.72 -14.17 -3.21
C LEU A 53 13.17 -15.52 -2.62
N GLU A 54 12.94 -15.74 -1.34
CA GLU A 54 13.22 -17.02 -0.69
C GLU A 54 12.37 -18.16 -1.28
N ARG A 55 11.10 -17.92 -1.53
CA ARG A 55 10.20 -18.90 -2.18
C ARG A 55 10.67 -19.22 -3.60
N ILE A 56 11.05 -18.21 -4.38
CA ILE A 56 11.60 -18.41 -5.73
C ILE A 56 12.89 -19.24 -5.67
N LYS A 57 13.78 -18.92 -4.74
CA LYS A 57 15.01 -19.68 -4.52
C LYS A 57 14.74 -21.17 -4.22
N ASN A 58 13.67 -21.44 -3.48
CA ASN A 58 13.26 -22.81 -3.13
C ASN A 58 12.36 -23.45 -4.20
N HIS A 59 12.27 -22.87 -5.39
CA HIS A 59 11.46 -23.35 -6.52
C HIS A 59 9.96 -23.46 -6.23
N GLU A 60 9.46 -22.66 -5.28
CA GLU A 60 8.04 -22.57 -5.00
C GLU A 60 7.35 -21.70 -6.05
N LYS A 61 6.12 -22.05 -6.40
CA LYS A 61 5.33 -21.28 -7.36
C LYS A 61 4.76 -20.02 -6.68
N ILE A 62 4.99 -18.86 -7.29
CA ILE A 62 4.38 -17.62 -6.88
C ILE A 62 3.12 -17.37 -7.73
N THR A 63 1.96 -17.35 -7.08
CA THR A 63 0.70 -17.04 -7.76
C THR A 63 0.56 -15.54 -7.96
N SER A 64 -0.18 -15.15 -9.00
CA SER A 64 -0.46 -13.75 -9.29
C SER A 64 -1.85 -13.61 -9.89
N THR A 65 -2.38 -12.39 -9.81
CA THR A 65 -3.73 -12.07 -10.28
C THR A 65 -3.66 -10.89 -11.23
N LYS A 66 -4.38 -10.96 -12.35
CA LYS A 66 -4.46 -9.83 -13.28
C LYS A 66 -5.05 -8.61 -12.60
N GLN A 67 -4.52 -7.43 -12.94
CA GLN A 67 -5.09 -6.18 -12.46
C GLN A 67 -6.52 -6.02 -12.94
N TRP A 68 -7.31 -5.28 -12.18
CA TRP A 68 -8.70 -4.97 -12.50
C TRP A 68 -8.93 -3.47 -12.51
N ALA A 69 -9.95 -3.02 -13.25
CA ALA A 69 -10.33 -1.61 -13.24
C ALA A 69 -10.93 -1.23 -11.88
N ILE A 70 -10.56 -0.05 -11.39
CA ILE A 70 -11.08 0.52 -10.14
C ILE A 70 -11.98 1.71 -10.51
N LYS A 71 -13.20 1.70 -10.00
CA LYS A 71 -14.12 2.83 -10.16
C LYS A 71 -13.58 4.03 -9.37
N ASN A 72 -13.59 5.22 -10.00
CA ASN A 72 -13.06 6.45 -9.40
C ASN A 72 -11.55 6.41 -9.13
N GLU A 73 -10.81 5.71 -9.98
CA GLU A 73 -9.35 5.71 -9.92
C GLU A 73 -8.79 7.11 -10.01
N LYS A 74 -7.78 7.41 -9.17
CA LYS A 74 -7.06 8.69 -9.18
C LYS A 74 -5.59 8.44 -9.41
N TYR A 75 -4.98 9.27 -10.25
CA TYR A 75 -3.56 9.23 -10.54
C TYR A 75 -2.90 10.53 -10.11
N TYR A 76 -1.87 10.45 -9.26
CA TYR A 76 -1.13 11.60 -8.75
C TYR A 76 0.29 11.60 -9.27
N LYS A 77 0.78 12.78 -9.64
CA LYS A 77 2.18 13.02 -10.04
C LYS A 77 2.89 13.82 -8.96
N ASN A 78 4.23 13.85 -9.01
CA ASN A 78 5.02 14.61 -8.05
C ASN A 78 4.60 16.09 -7.97
N LYS A 79 4.20 16.69 -9.09
CA LYS A 79 3.70 18.08 -9.14
C LYS A 79 2.40 18.30 -8.36
N ASP A 80 1.64 17.24 -8.09
CA ASP A 80 0.39 17.31 -7.33
C ASP A 80 0.65 17.36 -5.82
N PHE A 81 1.87 17.08 -5.38
CA PHE A 81 2.29 17.19 -3.99
C PHE A 81 2.66 18.63 -3.68
N THR A 82 1.71 19.41 -3.21
CA THR A 82 1.83 20.84 -2.93
C THR A 82 1.89 21.12 -1.43
N LYS A 83 2.23 22.35 -1.07
CA LYS A 83 2.18 22.83 0.33
C LYS A 83 0.76 22.68 0.92
N GLU A 84 -0.25 22.98 0.12
CA GLU A 84 -1.67 22.87 0.53
C GLU A 84 -2.03 21.41 0.86
N ILE A 85 -1.56 20.45 0.08
CA ILE A 85 -1.75 19.03 0.35
C ILE A 85 -1.07 18.62 1.66
N LEU A 86 0.15 19.09 1.90
CA LEU A 86 0.87 18.82 3.14
C LEU A 86 0.13 19.37 4.36
N LEU A 87 -0.41 20.60 4.25
CA LEU A 87 -1.22 21.21 5.30
C LEU A 87 -2.52 20.42 5.54
N GLN A 88 -3.13 19.88 4.49
CA GLN A 88 -4.31 19.04 4.62
C GLN A 88 -3.99 17.73 5.35
N TYR A 89 -2.85 17.10 5.09
CA TYR A 89 -2.42 15.92 5.82
C TYR A 89 -2.24 16.23 7.31
N LYS A 90 -1.59 17.35 7.62
CA LYS A 90 -1.42 17.78 9.01
C LYS A 90 -2.77 17.98 9.70
N LYS A 91 -3.71 18.67 9.04
CA LYS A 91 -5.06 18.87 9.56
C LYS A 91 -5.79 17.56 9.78
N ASN A 92 -5.72 16.63 8.84
CA ASN A 92 -6.33 15.31 8.97
C ASN A 92 -5.84 14.56 10.21
N LEU A 93 -4.53 14.65 10.51
CA LEU A 93 -3.95 14.06 11.71
C LEU A 93 -4.47 14.74 12.99
N GLU A 94 -4.51 16.07 13.01
CA GLU A 94 -5.06 16.84 14.13
C GLU A 94 -6.54 16.56 14.38
N ASP A 95 -7.30 16.31 13.31
CA ASP A 95 -8.72 15.96 13.36
C ASP A 95 -8.98 14.48 13.73
N GLY A 96 -7.94 13.72 14.00
CA GLY A 96 -8.04 12.35 14.54
C GLY A 96 -8.25 11.24 13.51
N ILE A 97 -7.73 11.39 12.28
CA ILE A 97 -7.87 10.36 11.21
C ILE A 97 -7.31 9.00 11.64
N VAL A 98 -6.20 8.98 12.37
CA VAL A 98 -5.57 7.73 12.83
C VAL A 98 -6.42 7.07 13.91
N GLU A 99 -6.84 7.81 14.92
CA GLU A 99 -7.65 7.33 16.03
C GLU A 99 -9.01 6.82 15.54
N ASN A 100 -9.64 7.56 14.64
CA ASN A 100 -10.92 7.16 14.03
C ASN A 100 -10.78 5.88 13.20
N TYR A 101 -9.69 5.74 12.45
CA TYR A 101 -9.42 4.52 11.69
C TYR A 101 -9.20 3.31 12.59
N ILE A 102 -8.49 3.47 13.70
CA ILE A 102 -8.24 2.38 14.65
C ILE A 102 -9.54 1.90 15.32
N LYS A 103 -10.44 2.85 15.64
CA LYS A 103 -11.76 2.50 16.18
C LYS A 103 -12.66 1.79 15.18
N ASN A 104 -12.61 2.20 13.92
CA ASN A 104 -13.44 1.68 12.84
C ASN A 104 -12.56 1.33 11.63
N PRO A 105 -11.76 0.24 11.72
CA PRO A 105 -10.86 -0.12 10.64
C PRO A 105 -11.65 -0.50 9.38
N PHE A 106 -11.14 -0.03 8.25
CA PHE A 106 -11.69 -0.32 6.94
C PHE A 106 -10.74 -1.26 6.19
N THR A 107 -11.28 -2.33 5.64
CA THR A 107 -10.53 -3.25 4.79
C THR A 107 -11.08 -3.22 3.38
N PRO A 108 -10.26 -2.91 2.35
CA PRO A 108 -10.71 -2.97 0.96
C PRO A 108 -11.26 -4.34 0.57
N GLU A 109 -12.27 -4.37 -0.30
CA GLU A 109 -12.93 -5.61 -0.73
C GLU A 109 -11.98 -6.59 -1.43
N ARG A 110 -11.01 -6.06 -2.17
CA ARG A 110 -10.08 -6.88 -2.96
C ARG A 110 -8.65 -6.68 -2.49
N LEU A 111 -8.27 -7.41 -1.47
CA LEU A 111 -6.87 -7.52 -1.04
C LEU A 111 -6.34 -8.90 -1.42
N ILE A 112 -5.13 -8.89 -2.00
CA ILE A 112 -4.43 -10.12 -2.36
C ILE A 112 -3.31 -10.31 -1.34
N SER A 113 -3.37 -11.43 -0.62
CA SER A 113 -2.33 -11.82 0.33
C SER A 113 -1.31 -12.74 -0.35
N LEU A 114 -0.08 -12.70 0.12
CA LEU A 114 0.94 -13.65 -0.30
C LEU A 114 0.58 -15.03 0.26
N ASN A 115 0.41 -15.99 -0.64
CA ASN A 115 0.06 -17.37 -0.28
C ASN A 115 1.31 -18.22 -0.03
#